data_c12d8d7893335bc410b21033a5d8f790
#
_entry.id   c12d8d7893335bc410b21033a5d8f790
#
_cell.length_a   1.000
_cell.length_b   1.000
_cell.length_c   1.000
_cell.angle_alpha   90.00
_cell.angle_beta   90.00
_cell.angle_gamma   90.00
#
_symmetry.space_group_name_H-M   'P 1'
#
loop_
_entity.id
_entity.type
_entity.pdbx_description
1 polymer ?
#
loop_
_entity_poly.entity_id
_entity_poly.type
_entity_poly.pdbx_seq_one_letter_code
_entity_poly.pdbx_strand_id
1 'polypeptide(L)' 'MKRTTALKVLNPILAVVVANQIVTGLAQGLIPYETYEVLHGGGGIIATAVIVLHVVLNWNWVKATYLRKARPAKA' A
#
# COMPACT_ATOMS: atom_id res chain seq x y z
N MET A 1 18.21 -7.92 -4.02
CA MET A 1 17.54 -7.94 -2.73
C MET A 1 16.48 -9.02 -2.72
N LYS A 2 16.42 -9.77 -1.66
CA LYS A 2 15.42 -10.83 -1.60
C LYS A 2 14.06 -10.22 -1.39
N ARG A 3 13.04 -10.89 -1.89
CA ARG A 3 11.67 -10.42 -1.74
C ARG A 3 11.32 -10.23 -0.26
N THR A 4 11.73 -11.16 0.60
CA THR A 4 11.43 -11.06 2.01
C THR A 4 12.03 -9.80 2.62
N THR A 5 13.28 -9.48 2.24
CA THR A 5 13.92 -8.28 2.75
C THR A 5 13.23 -7.04 2.24
N ALA A 6 12.84 -7.05 0.96
CA ALA A 6 12.13 -5.91 0.40
C ALA A 6 10.81 -5.68 1.11
N LEU A 7 10.09 -6.75 1.43
CA LEU A 7 8.82 -6.60 2.14
C LEU A 7 9.01 -6.14 3.57
N LYS A 8 10.11 -6.55 4.21
CA LYS A 8 10.41 -6.10 5.54
C LYS A 8 10.58 -4.59 5.60
N VAL A 9 11.13 -4.02 4.55
CA VAL A 9 11.30 -2.58 4.46
C VAL A 9 10.02 -1.91 4.00
N LEU A 10 9.37 -2.52 3.01
CA LEU A 10 8.21 -1.91 2.38
C LEU A 10 6.98 -1.89 3.27
N ASN A 11 6.75 -2.93 4.05
CA ASN A 11 5.54 -3.00 4.84
C ASN A 11 5.40 -1.90 5.89
N PRO A 12 6.45 -1.55 6.65
CA PRO A 12 6.32 -0.42 7.56
C PRO A 12 6.09 0.89 6.82
N ILE A 13 6.73 1.06 5.66
CA ILE A 13 6.53 2.27 4.88
C ILE A 13 5.08 2.33 4.41
N LEU A 14 4.56 1.20 3.95
CA LEU A 14 3.18 1.13 3.51
C LEU A 14 2.23 1.51 4.65
N ALA A 15 2.49 0.99 5.85
CA ALA A 15 1.65 1.31 7.00
C ALA A 15 1.63 2.82 7.28
N VAL A 16 2.80 3.45 7.19
CA VAL A 16 2.91 4.88 7.45
C VAL A 16 2.17 5.69 6.39
N VAL A 17 2.37 5.35 5.11
CA VAL A 17 1.72 6.14 4.06
C VAL A 17 0.22 5.92 4.03
N VAL A 18 -0.25 4.72 4.36
CA VAL A 18 -1.68 4.47 4.44
C VAL A 18 -2.27 5.23 5.62
N ALA A 19 -1.59 5.22 6.76
CA ALA A 19 -2.04 5.98 7.92
C ALA A 19 -2.13 7.47 7.60
N ASN A 20 -1.12 8.00 6.89
CA ASN A 20 -1.13 9.39 6.46
C ASN A 20 -2.36 9.68 5.60
N GLN A 21 -2.69 8.79 4.68
CA GLN A 21 -3.82 9.00 3.79
C GLN A 21 -5.15 9.01 4.56
N ILE A 22 -5.29 8.11 5.50
CA ILE A 22 -6.51 8.03 6.29
C ILE A 22 -6.63 9.26 7.18
N VAL A 23 -5.58 9.59 7.91
CA VAL A 23 -5.61 10.71 8.85
C VAL A 23 -5.84 12.02 8.13
N THR A 24 -5.09 12.27 7.05
CA THR A 24 -5.24 13.55 6.34
C THR A 24 -6.58 13.62 5.63
N GLY A 25 -7.08 12.50 5.12
CA GLY A 25 -8.40 12.49 4.51
C GLY A 25 -9.49 12.84 5.50
N LEU A 26 -9.39 12.30 6.72
CA LEU A 26 -10.38 12.60 7.76
C LEU A 26 -10.22 14.01 8.32
N ALA A 27 -9.00 14.54 8.27
CA ALA A 27 -8.72 15.87 8.78
C ALA A 27 -8.97 16.97 7.75
N GLN A 28 -9.43 16.59 6.57
CA GLN A 28 -9.75 17.55 5.56
C GLN A 28 -10.74 18.57 6.13
N GLY A 29 -10.47 19.82 5.97
CA GLY A 29 -11.30 20.84 6.54
C GLY A 29 -10.87 21.29 7.93
N LEU A 30 -10.06 20.48 8.61
CA LEU A 30 -9.52 20.86 9.90
C LEU A 30 -8.11 21.40 9.80
N ILE A 31 -7.49 21.24 8.64
CA ILE A 31 -6.13 21.73 8.39
C ILE A 31 -6.18 22.66 7.19
N PRO A 32 -5.19 23.53 7.06
CA PRO A 32 -5.15 24.42 5.91
C PRO A 32 -5.11 23.62 4.60
N TYR A 33 -5.78 24.13 3.59
CA TYR A 33 -5.88 23.42 2.32
C TYR A 33 -4.52 23.09 1.73
N GLU A 34 -3.58 24.00 1.83
CA GLU A 34 -2.25 23.77 1.27
C GLU A 34 -1.54 22.62 1.96
N THR A 35 -1.72 22.55 3.28
CA THR A 35 -1.15 21.44 4.05
C THR A 35 -1.80 20.12 3.65
N TYR A 36 -3.13 20.13 3.54
CA TYR A 36 -3.86 18.95 3.12
C TYR A 36 -3.39 18.51 1.73
N GLU A 37 -3.23 19.43 0.82
CA GLU A 37 -2.85 19.10 -0.54
C GLU A 37 -1.47 18.44 -0.59
N VAL A 38 -0.52 18.96 0.18
CA VAL A 38 0.81 18.38 0.22
C VAL A 38 0.79 17.01 0.86
N LEU A 39 0.15 16.89 2.03
CA LEU A 39 0.18 15.65 2.78
C LEU A 39 -0.68 14.56 2.15
N HIS A 40 -1.88 14.91 1.76
CA HIS A 40 -2.79 13.92 1.19
C HIS A 40 -2.53 13.71 -0.30
N GLY A 41 -2.38 14.77 -1.04
CA GLY A 41 -2.12 14.68 -2.48
C GLY A 41 -0.76 14.09 -2.77
N GLY A 42 0.28 14.67 -2.16
CA GLY A 42 1.65 14.16 -2.34
C GLY A 42 1.79 12.78 -1.73
N GLY A 43 1.22 12.59 -0.54
CA GLY A 43 1.23 11.29 0.10
C GLY A 43 0.50 10.23 -0.70
N GLY A 44 -0.56 10.64 -1.41
CA GLY A 44 -1.31 9.71 -2.26
C GLY A 44 -0.48 9.18 -3.41
N ILE A 45 0.34 10.03 -4.01
CA ILE A 45 1.21 9.59 -5.09
C ILE A 45 2.21 8.56 -4.56
N ILE A 46 2.81 8.86 -3.41
CA ILE A 46 3.76 7.95 -2.79
C ILE A 46 3.07 6.66 -2.39
N ALA A 47 1.89 6.77 -1.79
CA ALA A 47 1.14 5.59 -1.36
C ALA A 47 0.79 4.70 -2.55
N THR A 48 0.41 5.30 -3.67
CA THR A 48 0.09 4.53 -4.87
C THR A 48 1.31 3.73 -5.33
N ALA A 49 2.47 4.39 -5.38
CA ALA A 49 3.69 3.69 -5.80
C ALA A 49 4.03 2.55 -4.85
N VAL A 50 3.92 2.79 -3.54
CA VAL A 50 4.23 1.77 -2.55
C VAL A 50 3.25 0.61 -2.64
N ILE A 51 1.96 0.90 -2.84
CA ILE A 51 0.95 -0.14 -2.96
C ILE A 51 1.20 -0.99 -4.20
N VAL A 52 1.55 -0.36 -5.32
CA VAL A 52 1.84 -1.11 -6.54
C VAL A 52 3.04 -2.03 -6.31
N LEU A 53 4.09 -1.52 -5.68
CA LEU A 53 5.25 -2.36 -5.38
C LEU A 53 4.88 -3.50 -4.45
N HIS A 54 4.02 -3.23 -3.47
CA HIS A 54 3.60 -4.26 -2.54
C HIS A 54 2.87 -5.39 -3.28
N VAL A 55 1.97 -5.03 -4.19
CA VAL A 55 1.23 -6.01 -4.96
C VAL A 55 2.16 -6.80 -5.88
N VAL A 56 3.08 -6.09 -6.54
CA VAL A 56 4.02 -6.76 -7.44
C VAL A 56 4.89 -7.76 -6.68
N LEU A 57 5.40 -7.37 -5.52
CA LEU A 57 6.23 -8.27 -4.73
C LEU A 57 5.47 -9.45 -4.16
N ASN A 58 4.15 -9.33 -4.06
CA ASN A 58 3.31 -10.41 -3.57
C ASN A 58 2.48 -11.05 -4.67
N TRP A 59 2.88 -10.85 -5.93
CA TRP A 59 2.06 -11.30 -7.05
C TRP A 59 1.81 -12.81 -7.05
N ASN A 60 2.83 -13.58 -6.67
CA ASN A 60 2.64 -15.03 -6.61
C ASN A 60 1.56 -15.42 -5.61
N TRP A 61 1.53 -14.73 -4.47
CA TRP A 61 0.52 -14.98 -3.47
C TRP A 61 -0.87 -14.58 -3.99
N VAL A 62 -0.94 -13.45 -4.68
CA VAL A 62 -2.21 -12.98 -5.22
C VAL A 62 -2.75 -13.97 -6.24
N LYS A 63 -1.89 -14.44 -7.13
CA LYS A 63 -2.32 -15.42 -8.13
C LYS A 63 -2.78 -16.71 -7.46
N ALA A 64 -2.04 -17.16 -6.50
CA ALA A 64 -2.36 -18.42 -5.83
C ALA A 64 -3.65 -18.33 -5.04
N THR A 65 -3.93 -17.16 -4.48
CA THR A 65 -5.08 -16.98 -3.60
C THR A 65 -6.35 -16.64 -4.37
N TYR A 66 -6.24 -15.78 -5.37
CA TYR A 66 -7.43 -15.23 -6.00
C TYR A 66 -7.59 -15.58 -7.46
N LEU A 67 -6.52 -15.70 -8.21
CA LEU A 67 -6.61 -15.85 -9.65
C LEU A 67 -6.48 -17.28 -10.15
N ARG A 68 -5.80 -18.14 -9.38
CA ARG A 68 -5.61 -19.49 -9.81
C ARG A 68 -6.88 -20.28 -9.55
N LYS A 69 -7.28 -21.10 -10.56
CA LYS A 69 -8.43 -21.90 -10.37
C LYS A 69 -8.22 -22.77 -9.22
N ALA A 70 -9.24 -23.12 -8.59
CA ALA A 70 -9.14 -23.91 -7.42
C ALA A 70 -8.30 -25.10 -7.62
N ARG A 71 -7.30 -25.32 -6.85
CA ARG A 71 -6.54 -26.44 -6.89
C ARG A 71 -7.24 -27.43 -6.11
N PRO A 72 -7.17 -28.60 -6.46
CA PRO A 72 -7.73 -29.65 -5.71
C PRO A 72 -7.08 -29.58 -4.43
N ALA A 73 -7.78 -29.76 -3.67
CA ALA A 73 -7.31 -29.66 -2.49
C ALA A 73 -6.19 -30.10 -2.06
N LYS A 74 -5.68 -30.19 -2.28
CA LYS A 74 -4.71 -30.47 -1.86
C LYS A 74 -4.63 -29.80 -1.20
N ALA A 75 -5.20 -29.50 -1.43
CA ALA A 75 -5.29 -28.74 -1.08
C ALA A 75 -5.33 -28.85 -0.26
#